data_36c94e52ac3ddb61b9eabfba0c1220cc
#
_entry.id   36c94e52ac3ddb61b9eabfba0c1220cc
#
_cell.length_a   1.000
_cell.length_b   1.000
_cell.length_c   1.000
_cell.angle_alpha   90.00
_cell.angle_beta   90.00
_cell.angle_gamma   90.00
#
_symmetry.space_group_name_H-M   'P 1'
#
loop_
_entity.id
_entity.type
_entity.pdbx_description
1 polymer ?
#
loop_
_entity_poly.entity_id
_entity_poly.type
_entity_poly.pdbx_seq_one_letter_code
_entity_poly.pdbx_strand_id
1 'polypeptide(L)'
;MSDTAIAEVQRRATEKLPHFVYPPAKPKLTSSGQSLILVSDNLEKHEMLIKATLAATTVVAVKYDTWSLDALWGAIERRVPAGTKFDAVGILDHGAPGRFCLLKSVGGGDIDLADLASSDIAAFLKALGGLVNPGGRIDLLGCSVAAGPEG
;
A
#
# COMPACT_ATOMS: atom_id res chain seq x y z
N MET A 1 17.05 26.67 -26.63
CA MET A 1 17.67 26.18 -25.39
C MET A 1 19.15 26.56 -25.45
N SER A 2 19.69 27.16 -24.40
CA SER A 2 21.12 27.49 -24.35
C SER A 2 21.92 26.19 -24.14
N ASP A 3 23.15 26.16 -24.71
CA ASP A 3 24.08 25.03 -24.61
C ASP A 3 24.35 24.62 -23.14
N THR A 4 24.26 25.58 -22.22
CA THR A 4 24.38 25.35 -20.75
C THR A 4 23.28 24.46 -20.19
N ALA A 5 22.03 24.59 -20.68
CA ALA A 5 20.89 23.77 -20.23
C ALA A 5 21.01 22.33 -20.72
N ILE A 6 21.53 22.13 -21.93
CA ILE A 6 21.76 20.78 -22.48
C ILE A 6 22.90 20.08 -21.72
N ALA A 7 23.99 20.80 -21.42
CA ALA A 7 25.10 20.25 -20.65
C ALA A 7 24.71 19.85 -19.23
N GLU A 8 23.83 20.63 -18.57
CA GLU A 8 23.32 20.31 -17.22
C GLU A 8 22.41 19.06 -17.21
N VAL A 9 21.55 18.93 -18.23
CA VAL A 9 20.70 17.71 -18.40
C VAL A 9 21.57 16.48 -18.66
N GLN A 10 22.62 16.62 -19.49
CA GLN A 10 23.55 15.52 -19.75
C GLN A 10 24.38 15.16 -18.52
N ARG A 11 24.81 16.15 -17.73
CA ARG A 11 25.54 15.90 -16.47
C ARG A 11 24.67 15.14 -15.46
N ARG A 12 23.40 15.50 -15.31
CA ARG A 12 22.46 14.78 -14.43
C ARG A 12 22.17 13.36 -14.91
N ALA A 13 22.11 13.13 -16.21
CA ALA A 13 21.92 11.80 -16.77
C ALA A 13 23.14 10.87 -16.58
N THR A 14 24.33 11.43 -16.37
CA THR A 14 25.57 10.68 -16.11
C THR A 14 25.95 10.61 -14.63
N GLU A 15 25.31 11.40 -13.78
CA GLU A 15 25.42 11.20 -12.33
C GLU A 15 24.90 9.78 -12.01
N LYS A 16 25.82 8.88 -11.65
CA LYS A 16 25.44 7.56 -11.14
C LYS A 16 24.46 7.78 -10.01
N LEU A 17 23.20 7.42 -10.26
CA LEU A 17 22.24 7.24 -9.18
C LEU A 17 22.96 6.47 -8.06
N PRO A 18 22.85 6.89 -6.80
CA PRO A 18 23.48 6.16 -5.72
C PRO A 18 23.10 4.70 -5.90
N HIS A 19 24.09 3.81 -5.99
CA HIS A 19 23.84 2.38 -6.12
C HIS A 19 22.85 2.02 -5.02
N PHE A 20 21.65 1.60 -5.42
CA PHE A 20 20.70 1.03 -4.51
C PHE A 20 21.38 -0.22 -3.95
N VAL A 21 22.00 -0.06 -2.80
CA VAL A 21 22.53 -1.22 -2.08
C VAL A 21 21.29 -1.97 -1.61
N TYR A 22 20.96 -3.05 -2.33
CA TYR A 22 19.94 -3.97 -1.86
C TYR A 22 20.27 -4.30 -0.40
N PRO A 23 19.31 -4.11 0.52
CA PRO A 23 19.52 -4.54 1.89
C PRO A 23 19.96 -6.01 1.87
N PRO A 24 20.83 -6.42 2.80
CA PRO A 24 21.30 -7.80 2.89
C PRO A 24 20.10 -8.74 2.87
N ALA A 25 20.27 -9.89 2.25
CA ALA A 25 19.22 -10.88 1.99
C ALA A 25 18.24 -10.95 3.18
N LYS A 26 16.96 -10.66 2.90
CA LYS A 26 15.92 -10.65 3.92
C LYS A 26 16.00 -11.94 4.73
N PRO A 27 15.84 -11.88 6.05
CA PRO A 27 15.75 -13.08 6.86
C PRO A 27 14.68 -14.00 6.24
N LYS A 28 15.01 -15.30 6.16
CA LYS A 28 14.16 -16.32 5.54
C LYS A 28 12.75 -16.15 6.08
N LEU A 29 11.80 -15.81 5.20
CA LEU A 29 10.38 -15.69 5.55
C LEU A 29 9.95 -16.99 6.24
N THR A 30 9.45 -16.88 7.44
CA THR A 30 8.56 -17.90 8.00
C THR A 30 7.22 -17.73 7.28
N SER A 31 7.13 -18.29 6.07
CA SER A 31 5.96 -18.16 5.23
C SER A 31 4.79 -18.88 5.88
N SER A 32 3.71 -18.14 6.14
CA SER A 32 2.43 -18.74 6.52
C SER A 32 1.66 -19.22 5.29
N GLY A 33 2.08 -18.83 4.11
CA GLY A 33 1.34 -19.04 2.86
C GLY A 33 0.03 -18.25 2.80
N GLN A 34 -0.21 -17.31 3.71
CA GLN A 34 -1.45 -16.55 3.83
C GLN A 34 -1.24 -15.09 3.48
N SER A 35 -2.25 -14.51 2.86
CA SER A 35 -2.30 -13.09 2.51
C SER A 35 -3.62 -12.46 2.95
N LEU A 36 -3.58 -11.17 3.27
CA LEU A 36 -4.76 -10.35 3.47
C LEU A 36 -4.82 -9.32 2.35
N ILE A 37 -6.00 -9.10 1.77
CA ILE A 37 -6.21 -8.03 0.80
C ILE A 37 -7.44 -7.21 1.16
N LEU A 38 -7.26 -5.90 1.20
CA LEU A 38 -8.33 -4.91 1.34
C LEU A 38 -8.70 -4.45 -0.07
N VAL A 39 -9.91 -4.75 -0.52
CA VAL A 39 -10.38 -4.41 -1.87
C VAL A 39 -11.47 -3.37 -1.77
N SER A 40 -11.22 -2.19 -2.33
CA SER A 40 -12.15 -1.07 -2.32
C SER A 40 -13.31 -1.26 -3.30
N ASP A 41 -14.54 -0.96 -2.87
CA ASP A 41 -15.70 -0.90 -3.76
C ASP A 41 -15.73 0.36 -4.64
N ASN A 42 -14.75 1.26 -4.47
CA ASN A 42 -14.47 2.38 -5.37
C ASN A 42 -13.89 1.91 -6.73
N LEU A 43 -13.38 0.69 -6.79
CA LEU A 43 -12.87 0.09 -8.01
C LEU A 43 -14.00 -0.46 -8.88
N GLU A 44 -13.96 -0.13 -10.17
CA GLU A 44 -14.81 -0.80 -11.14
C GLU A 44 -14.53 -2.31 -11.14
N LYS A 45 -15.59 -3.12 -11.12
CA LYS A 45 -15.48 -4.60 -11.10
C LYS A 45 -14.77 -5.19 -9.86
N HIS A 46 -14.77 -4.48 -8.72
CA HIS A 46 -14.18 -4.98 -7.47
C HIS A 46 -14.71 -6.38 -7.08
N GLU A 47 -15.98 -6.70 -7.34
CA GLU A 47 -16.54 -8.03 -7.08
C GLU A 47 -15.85 -9.15 -7.88
N MET A 48 -15.45 -8.85 -9.13
CA MET A 48 -14.68 -9.80 -9.95
C MET A 48 -13.27 -10.00 -9.36
N LEU A 49 -12.63 -8.92 -8.91
CA LEU A 49 -11.32 -8.99 -8.26
C LEU A 49 -11.38 -9.84 -6.99
N ILE A 50 -12.42 -9.66 -6.17
CA ILE A 50 -12.65 -10.46 -4.96
C ILE A 50 -12.81 -11.96 -5.31
N LYS A 51 -13.59 -12.27 -6.35
CA LYS A 51 -13.79 -13.66 -6.81
C LYS A 51 -12.54 -14.30 -7.39
N ALA A 52 -11.61 -13.50 -7.91
CA ALA A 52 -10.37 -13.98 -8.49
C ALA A 52 -9.27 -14.26 -7.47
N THR A 53 -9.49 -13.96 -6.18
CA THR A 53 -8.48 -14.18 -5.14
C THR A 53 -8.26 -15.67 -4.86
N LEU A 54 -7.03 -16.02 -4.51
CA LEU A 54 -6.65 -17.40 -4.17
C LEU A 54 -7.25 -17.83 -2.82
N ALA A 55 -7.42 -19.13 -2.63
CA ALA A 55 -7.99 -19.71 -1.41
C ALA A 55 -7.23 -19.35 -0.12
N ALA A 56 -5.91 -19.11 -0.22
CA ALA A 56 -5.08 -18.69 0.92
C ALA A 56 -5.14 -17.19 1.22
N THR A 57 -6.01 -16.44 0.53
CA THR A 57 -6.15 -15.00 0.68
C THR A 57 -7.42 -14.66 1.46
N THR A 58 -7.25 -13.99 2.60
CA THR A 58 -8.35 -13.35 3.31
C THR A 58 -8.69 -12.03 2.62
N VAL A 59 -9.97 -11.82 2.28
CA VAL A 59 -10.43 -10.62 1.59
C VAL A 59 -11.34 -9.81 2.50
N VAL A 60 -11.08 -8.51 2.59
CA VAL A 60 -12.00 -7.52 3.18
C VAL A 60 -12.46 -6.58 2.07
N ALA A 61 -13.76 -6.62 1.77
CA ALA A 61 -14.40 -5.68 0.85
C ALA A 61 -14.61 -4.35 1.59
N VAL A 62 -13.86 -3.33 1.19
CA VAL A 62 -13.85 -2.00 1.82
C VAL A 62 -14.99 -1.16 1.24
N LYS A 63 -15.73 -0.47 2.09
CA LYS A 63 -16.78 0.48 1.71
C LYS A 63 -16.20 1.90 1.70
N TYR A 64 -15.65 2.29 0.55
CA TYR A 64 -14.87 3.52 0.37
C TYR A 64 -15.65 4.78 0.82
N ASP A 65 -16.91 4.91 0.39
CA ASP A 65 -17.70 6.13 0.64
C ASP A 65 -18.21 6.26 2.07
N THR A 66 -18.37 5.16 2.81
CA THR A 66 -19.16 5.12 4.04
C THR A 66 -18.39 4.71 5.29
N TRP A 67 -17.25 4.05 5.14
CA TRP A 67 -16.50 3.59 6.31
C TRP A 67 -15.54 4.65 6.84
N SER A 68 -15.30 4.59 8.16
CA SER A 68 -14.17 5.20 8.86
C SER A 68 -13.03 4.18 9.01
N LEU A 69 -11.87 4.63 9.50
CA LEU A 69 -10.77 3.73 9.86
C LEU A 69 -11.18 2.70 10.91
N ASP A 70 -11.99 3.10 11.89
CA ASP A 70 -12.49 2.19 12.93
C ASP A 70 -13.44 1.13 12.34
N ALA A 71 -14.31 1.53 11.42
CA ALA A 71 -15.19 0.59 10.73
C ALA A 71 -14.41 -0.41 9.86
N LEU A 72 -13.37 0.06 9.17
CA LEU A 72 -12.47 -0.79 8.41
C LEU A 72 -11.71 -1.75 9.32
N TRP A 73 -11.15 -1.26 10.43
CA TRP A 73 -10.45 -2.12 11.38
C TRP A 73 -11.37 -3.18 11.97
N GLY A 74 -12.59 -2.81 12.38
CA GLY A 74 -13.58 -3.76 12.85
C GLY A 74 -13.99 -4.81 11.80
N ALA A 75 -13.97 -4.45 10.52
CA ALA A 75 -14.19 -5.42 9.43
C ALA A 75 -13.02 -6.40 9.28
N ILE A 76 -11.80 -5.93 9.45
CA ILE A 76 -10.59 -6.78 9.48
C ILE A 76 -10.68 -7.77 10.65
N GLU A 77 -10.95 -7.28 11.86
CA GLU A 77 -11.03 -8.13 13.07
C GLU A 77 -12.11 -9.23 12.95
N ARG A 78 -13.23 -8.95 12.29
CA ARG A 78 -14.26 -9.97 12.04
C ARG A 78 -13.84 -11.06 11.07
N ARG A 79 -12.88 -10.78 10.20
CA ARG A 79 -12.39 -11.70 9.16
C ARG A 79 -11.10 -12.41 9.53
N VAL A 80 -10.30 -11.79 10.39
CA VAL A 80 -8.96 -12.26 10.76
C VAL A 80 -9.00 -12.78 12.19
N PRO A 81 -8.87 -14.08 12.42
CA PRO A 81 -8.79 -14.64 13.78
C PRO A 81 -7.62 -14.03 14.56
N ALA A 82 -7.81 -13.83 15.86
CA ALA A 82 -6.77 -13.30 16.73
C ALA A 82 -5.46 -14.10 16.63
N GLY A 83 -4.33 -13.40 16.53
CA GLY A 83 -3.00 -14.02 16.41
C GLY A 83 -2.62 -14.44 14.99
N THR A 84 -3.52 -14.32 14.00
CA THR A 84 -3.19 -14.58 12.59
C THR A 84 -2.19 -13.56 12.08
N LYS A 85 -1.19 -14.03 11.33
CA LYS A 85 -0.18 -13.23 10.65
C LYS A 85 -0.14 -13.59 9.16
N PHE A 86 0.17 -12.60 8.35
CA PHE A 86 0.21 -12.71 6.90
C PHE A 86 1.61 -12.47 6.36
N ASP A 87 1.95 -13.10 5.25
CA ASP A 87 3.19 -12.85 4.53
C ASP A 87 3.09 -11.55 3.71
N ALA A 88 1.88 -11.22 3.28
CA ALA A 88 1.58 -9.98 2.57
C ALA A 88 0.22 -9.43 2.97
N VAL A 89 0.14 -8.12 3.08
CA VAL A 89 -1.12 -7.37 3.21
C VAL A 89 -1.20 -6.41 2.05
N GLY A 90 -2.23 -6.54 1.22
CA GLY A 90 -2.47 -5.66 0.07
C GLY A 90 -3.57 -4.64 0.33
N ILE A 91 -3.38 -3.41 -0.12
CA ILE A 91 -4.42 -2.39 -0.22
C ILE A 91 -4.65 -2.17 -1.71
N LEU A 92 -5.82 -2.57 -2.19
CA LEU A 92 -6.20 -2.47 -3.60
C LEU A 92 -7.28 -1.40 -3.78
N ASP A 93 -6.89 -0.26 -4.29
CA ASP A 93 -7.74 0.89 -4.60
C ASP A 93 -7.09 1.73 -5.71
N HIS A 94 -7.70 2.86 -6.05
CA HIS A 94 -7.09 3.83 -6.94
C HIS A 94 -5.80 4.43 -6.34
N GLY A 95 -4.95 4.92 -7.20
CA GLY A 95 -3.72 5.62 -6.82
C GLY A 95 -3.30 6.62 -7.88
N ALA A 96 -2.40 7.51 -7.48
CA ALA A 96 -1.74 8.48 -8.34
C ALA A 96 -0.30 8.69 -7.82
N PRO A 97 0.58 9.40 -8.54
CA PRO A 97 1.93 9.66 -8.07
C PRO A 97 1.96 10.24 -6.65
N GLY A 98 2.65 9.54 -5.73
CA GLY A 98 2.80 9.94 -4.33
C GLY A 98 1.55 9.81 -3.45
N ARG A 99 0.48 9.17 -3.93
CA ARG A 99 -0.76 9.02 -3.15
C ARG A 99 -1.51 7.74 -3.47
N PHE A 100 -2.31 7.27 -2.52
CA PHE A 100 -3.21 6.12 -2.71
C PHE A 100 -4.55 6.36 -2.01
N CYS A 101 -5.61 5.77 -2.54
CA CYS A 101 -6.92 5.80 -1.91
C CYS A 101 -7.05 4.68 -0.86
N LEU A 102 -7.84 4.93 0.16
CA LEU A 102 -8.23 3.92 1.16
C LEU A 102 -9.70 4.09 1.56
N LEU A 103 -10.07 5.29 2.02
CA LEU A 103 -11.43 5.67 2.42
C LEU A 103 -11.64 7.14 2.09
N LYS A 104 -12.84 7.50 1.66
CA LYS A 104 -13.23 8.88 1.37
C LYS A 104 -13.13 9.81 2.59
N SER A 105 -13.35 9.26 3.77
CA SER A 105 -13.27 9.97 5.04
C SER A 105 -11.83 10.28 5.50
N VAL A 106 -10.82 9.79 4.80
CA VAL A 106 -9.42 9.85 5.21
C VAL A 106 -8.62 10.59 4.14
N GLY A 107 -7.84 11.60 4.53
CA GLY A 107 -6.99 12.38 3.63
C GLY A 107 -7.77 13.14 2.54
N GLY A 108 -9.08 13.36 2.73
CA GLY A 108 -9.93 13.95 1.68
C GLY A 108 -10.26 13.02 0.52
N GLY A 109 -10.02 11.71 0.68
CA GLY A 109 -10.29 10.67 -0.31
C GLY A 109 -9.05 9.95 -0.84
N ASP A 110 -7.88 10.55 -0.70
CA ASP A 110 -6.58 9.94 -0.96
C ASP A 110 -5.58 10.31 0.15
N ILE A 111 -4.57 9.48 0.30
CA ILE A 111 -3.54 9.61 1.33
C ILE A 111 -2.22 9.92 0.63
N ASP A 112 -1.60 11.02 0.99
CA ASP A 112 -0.26 11.41 0.56
C ASP A 112 0.77 11.32 1.70
N LEU A 113 2.01 11.73 1.44
CA LEU A 113 3.08 11.70 2.43
C LEU A 113 2.79 12.58 3.66
N ALA A 114 2.10 13.72 3.48
CA ALA A 114 1.75 14.61 4.59
C ALA A 114 0.68 13.99 5.48
N ASP A 115 -0.28 13.28 4.89
CA ASP A 115 -1.33 12.56 5.62
C ASP A 115 -0.78 11.41 6.47
N LEU A 116 0.33 10.80 6.07
CA LEU A 116 0.99 9.75 6.86
C LEU A 116 1.50 10.26 8.22
N ALA A 117 1.67 11.55 8.39
CA ALA A 117 1.99 12.17 9.67
C ALA A 117 0.76 12.31 10.60
N SER A 118 -0.45 12.12 10.09
CA SER A 118 -1.69 12.09 10.89
C SER A 118 -1.65 10.93 11.87
N SER A 119 -2.02 11.20 13.14
CA SER A 119 -2.02 10.20 14.21
C SER A 119 -2.89 8.98 13.88
N ASP A 120 -4.04 9.20 13.25
CA ASP A 120 -5.03 8.15 13.00
C ASP A 120 -4.58 7.24 11.85
N ILE A 121 -4.06 7.83 10.76
CA ILE A 121 -3.52 7.07 9.63
C ILE A 121 -2.28 6.30 10.06
N ALA A 122 -1.37 6.95 10.79
CA ALA A 122 -0.16 6.30 11.31
C ALA A 122 -0.51 5.13 12.25
N ALA A 123 -1.49 5.30 13.13
CA ALA A 123 -1.94 4.25 14.04
C ALA A 123 -2.57 3.08 13.29
N PHE A 124 -3.40 3.35 12.28
CA PHE A 124 -4.00 2.32 11.42
C PHE A 124 -2.93 1.52 10.67
N LEU A 125 -1.99 2.20 10.01
CA LEU A 125 -0.92 1.53 9.26
C LEU A 125 0.00 0.73 10.18
N LYS A 126 0.27 1.23 11.39
CA LYS A 126 1.02 0.48 12.41
C LYS A 126 0.27 -0.78 12.84
N ALA A 127 -1.04 -0.69 13.09
CA ALA A 127 -1.87 -1.83 13.43
C ALA A 127 -1.89 -2.86 12.29
N LEU A 128 -2.03 -2.39 11.03
CA LEU A 128 -1.97 -3.24 9.85
C LEU A 128 -0.61 -3.94 9.72
N GLY A 129 0.49 -3.23 9.97
CA GLY A 129 1.84 -3.78 10.05
C GLY A 129 1.98 -4.86 11.14
N GLY A 130 1.21 -4.73 12.23
CA GLY A 130 1.12 -5.73 13.28
C GLY A 130 0.54 -7.07 12.83
N LEU A 131 -0.17 -7.13 11.70
CA LEU A 131 -0.68 -8.36 11.10
C LEU A 131 0.34 -9.05 10.17
N VAL A 132 1.47 -8.43 9.90
CA VAL A 132 2.47 -8.94 8.96
C VAL A 132 3.50 -9.80 9.69
N ASN A 133 3.85 -10.94 9.12
CA ASN A 133 4.95 -11.79 9.60
C ASN A 133 6.29 -11.06 9.51
N PRO A 134 7.27 -11.36 10.38
CA PRO A 134 8.63 -10.88 10.19
C PRO A 134 9.14 -11.21 8.78
N GLY A 135 9.61 -10.20 8.05
CA GLY A 135 10.02 -10.33 6.65
C GLY A 135 8.90 -10.29 5.63
N GLY A 136 7.64 -10.18 6.06
CA GLY A 136 6.50 -9.92 5.19
C GLY A 136 6.46 -8.48 4.69
N ARG A 137 5.37 -8.11 4.00
CA ARG A 137 5.24 -6.78 3.36
C ARG A 137 3.81 -6.25 3.37
N ILE A 138 3.70 -4.95 3.19
CA ILE A 138 2.45 -4.28 2.82
C ILE A 138 2.60 -3.78 1.39
N ASP A 139 1.66 -4.13 0.53
CA ASP A 139 1.65 -3.76 -0.88
C ASP A 139 0.54 -2.71 -1.14
N LEU A 140 0.92 -1.56 -1.69
CA LEU A 140 -0.03 -0.56 -2.19
C LEU A 140 -0.31 -0.86 -3.66
N LEU A 141 -1.46 -1.43 -3.93
CA LEU A 141 -1.87 -1.92 -5.25
C LEU A 141 -2.75 -0.87 -5.95
N GLY A 142 -2.19 0.28 -6.20
CA GLY A 142 -2.81 1.40 -6.90
C GLY A 142 -2.02 1.79 -8.16
N CYS A 143 -2.70 2.48 -9.09
CA CYS A 143 -2.04 2.96 -10.30
C CYS A 143 -1.02 4.05 -9.97
N SER A 144 0.20 3.90 -10.49
CA SER A 144 1.24 4.94 -10.46
C SER A 144 1.64 5.48 -9.08
N VAL A 145 1.34 4.80 -7.97
CA VAL A 145 1.63 5.28 -6.61
C VAL A 145 3.11 5.64 -6.43
N ALA A 146 4.02 4.82 -6.96
CA ALA A 146 5.45 5.03 -6.91
C ALA A 146 6.02 5.80 -8.12
N ALA A 147 5.19 6.49 -8.89
CA ALA A 147 5.65 7.24 -10.06
C ALA A 147 6.06 8.67 -9.69
N GLY A 148 7.10 9.18 -10.37
CA GLY A 148 7.60 10.54 -10.19
C GLY A 148 8.41 10.74 -8.91
N PRO A 149 8.80 12.00 -8.62
CA PRO A 149 9.63 12.32 -7.47
C PRO A 149 8.90 12.22 -6.13
N GLU A 150 7.59 12.11 -6.14
CA GLU A 150 6.71 12.07 -4.97
C GLU A 150 6.30 10.63 -4.58
N GLY A 151 6.58 9.64 -5.46
CA GLY A 151 6.26 8.24 -5.27
C GLY A 151 7.33 7.37 -4.63
#